data_c804e1c15ad6b21cbffbf42616916286
#
_entry.id   c804e1c15ad6b21cbffbf42616916286
#
_cell.length_a   1.000
_cell.length_b   1.000
_cell.length_c   1.000
_cell.angle_alpha   90.00
_cell.angle_beta   90.00
_cell.angle_gamma   90.00
#
_symmetry.space_group_name_H-M   'P 1'
#
loop_
_entity.id
_entity.type
_entity.pdbx_description
1 polymer ?
#
loop_
_entity_poly.entity_id
_entity_poly.type
_entity_poly.pdbx_seq_one_letter_code
_entity_poly.pdbx_strand_id
1 'polypeptide(L)'
;EKAGPALFQLPPQLKRDDARLAAFLPLLAGWGRCTVEFRDSSWYAEPVLDLLRSHDVALCVSDHAAAPTPWAATASFVYVRGHGPGGRYHGRYEAGALDRWAEHVRGWRDQGLDVFSFFDNDIEAAAPADALALRARLEA
;
A
#
# COMPACT_ATOMS: atom_id res chain seq x y z
N GLU A 1 -4.94 21.53 2.27
CA GLU A 1 -4.59 21.21 3.67
C GLU A 1 -5.28 19.95 4.21
N LYS A 2 -6.19 19.30 3.46
CA LYS A 2 -6.89 18.08 3.85
C LYS A 2 -6.67 16.92 2.86
N ALA A 3 -5.79 17.07 1.89
CA ALA A 3 -5.52 16.01 0.94
C ALA A 3 -4.64 14.93 1.58
N GLY A 4 -5.11 13.68 1.51
CA GLY A 4 -4.29 12.51 1.79
C GLY A 4 -3.33 12.20 0.63
N PRO A 5 -2.60 11.06 0.69
CA PRO A 5 -1.73 10.65 -0.40
C PRO A 5 -2.50 10.43 -1.70
N ALA A 6 -1.91 10.85 -2.83
CA ALA A 6 -2.43 10.55 -4.16
C ALA A 6 -2.02 9.14 -4.58
N LEU A 7 -2.98 8.32 -5.01
CA LEU A 7 -2.75 6.96 -5.48
C LEU A 7 -2.72 6.91 -7.02
N PHE A 8 -1.62 6.39 -7.56
CA PHE A 8 -1.44 6.08 -8.97
C PHE A 8 -1.40 4.56 -9.16
N GLN A 9 -2.53 3.99 -9.54
CA GLN A 9 -2.63 2.56 -9.80
C GLN A 9 -2.33 2.24 -11.26
N LEU A 10 -1.37 1.35 -11.51
CA LEU A 10 -1.04 0.88 -12.84
C LEU A 10 -1.96 -0.29 -13.26
N PRO A 11 -2.27 -0.43 -14.56
CA PRO A 11 -3.09 -1.54 -15.03
C PRO A 11 -2.31 -2.87 -14.97
N PRO A 12 -2.99 -4.02 -14.80
CA PRO A 12 -2.34 -5.32 -14.64
C PRO A 12 -1.55 -5.79 -15.86
N GLN A 13 -1.83 -5.24 -17.05
CA GLN A 13 -1.10 -5.57 -18.27
C GLN A 13 0.24 -4.85 -18.40
N LEU A 14 0.47 -3.81 -17.59
CA LEU A 14 1.70 -3.02 -17.64
C LEU A 14 2.80 -3.73 -16.87
N LYS A 15 3.69 -4.38 -17.62
CA LYS A 15 4.89 -5.01 -17.09
C LYS A 15 5.94 -3.97 -16.68
N ARG A 16 6.91 -4.41 -15.91
CA ARG A 16 8.03 -3.59 -15.46
C ARG A 16 8.73 -2.90 -16.63
N ASP A 17 8.88 -1.59 -16.48
CA ASP A 17 9.59 -0.70 -17.40
C ASP A 17 10.25 0.40 -16.56
N ASP A 18 11.51 0.17 -16.16
CA ASP A 18 12.24 1.05 -15.26
C ASP A 18 12.46 2.43 -15.87
N ALA A 19 12.67 2.51 -17.18
CA ALA A 19 12.87 3.77 -17.88
C ALA A 19 11.61 4.62 -17.86
N ARG A 20 10.44 4.00 -18.08
CA ARG A 20 9.15 4.68 -18.01
C ARG A 20 8.83 5.13 -16.59
N LEU A 21 9.12 4.31 -15.58
CA LEU A 21 8.94 4.68 -14.19
C LEU A 21 9.85 5.86 -13.82
N ALA A 22 11.13 5.80 -14.17
CA ALA A 22 12.09 6.87 -13.91
C ALA A 22 11.68 8.20 -14.59
N ALA A 23 11.05 8.14 -15.76
CA ALA A 23 10.52 9.32 -16.44
C ALA A 23 9.22 9.86 -15.80
N PHE A 24 8.43 8.97 -15.17
CA PHE A 24 7.17 9.33 -14.54
C PHE A 24 7.34 9.97 -13.15
N LEU A 25 8.21 9.43 -12.32
CA LEU A 25 8.33 9.84 -10.92
C LEU A 25 8.62 11.34 -10.72
N PRO A 26 9.50 11.99 -11.52
CA PRO A 26 9.71 13.44 -11.41
C PRO A 26 8.46 14.29 -11.66
N LEU A 27 7.49 13.78 -12.42
CA LEU A 27 6.24 14.50 -12.71
C LEU A 27 5.33 14.58 -11.47
N LEU A 28 5.58 13.77 -10.45
CA LEU A 28 4.85 13.78 -9.19
C LEU A 28 5.33 14.88 -8.23
N ALA A 29 6.43 15.55 -8.56
CA ALA A 29 6.94 16.66 -7.75
C ALA A 29 5.88 17.75 -7.59
N GLY A 30 5.60 18.14 -6.35
CA GLY A 30 4.58 19.17 -6.04
C GLY A 30 3.16 18.64 -5.80
N TRP A 31 2.90 17.35 -6.02
CA TRP A 31 1.59 16.72 -5.68
C TRP A 31 1.44 16.40 -4.19
N GLY A 32 2.48 16.60 -3.38
CA GLY A 32 2.53 16.15 -1.99
C GLY A 32 2.87 14.67 -1.90
N ARG A 33 2.24 13.95 -0.97
CA ARG A 33 2.46 12.51 -0.78
C ARG A 33 1.88 11.73 -1.95
N CYS A 34 2.71 10.96 -2.64
CA CYS A 34 2.31 10.13 -3.78
C CYS A 34 2.62 8.66 -3.52
N THR A 35 1.72 7.78 -3.94
CA THR A 35 1.90 6.34 -3.87
C THR A 35 1.60 5.69 -5.21
N VAL A 36 2.36 4.64 -5.55
CA VAL A 36 2.18 3.87 -6.77
C VAL A 36 1.77 2.45 -6.41
N GLU A 37 0.67 1.97 -7.00
CA GLU A 37 0.22 0.59 -6.88
C GLU A 37 0.51 -0.17 -8.17
N PHE A 38 1.33 -1.20 -8.07
CA PHE A 38 1.58 -2.12 -9.18
C PHE A 38 0.59 -3.28 -9.13
N ARG A 39 0.16 -3.76 -10.31
CA ARG A 39 -0.75 -4.91 -10.47
C ARG A 39 -0.08 -6.06 -11.21
N ASP A 40 1.25 -6.04 -11.35
CA ASP A 40 2.07 -7.11 -11.90
C ASP A 40 3.31 -7.31 -11.04
N SER A 41 3.63 -8.56 -10.70
CA SER A 41 4.74 -8.90 -9.79
C SER A 41 6.13 -8.59 -10.36
N SER A 42 6.26 -8.37 -11.66
CA SER A 42 7.55 -7.99 -12.27
C SER A 42 8.11 -6.66 -11.73
N TRP A 43 7.23 -5.81 -11.18
CA TRP A 43 7.63 -4.53 -10.58
C TRP A 43 8.29 -4.68 -9.20
N TYR A 44 8.13 -5.82 -8.50
CA TYR A 44 8.65 -6.00 -7.15
C TYR A 44 10.11 -6.45 -7.17
N ALA A 45 10.97 -5.56 -7.64
CA ALA A 45 12.41 -5.75 -7.72
C ALA A 45 13.14 -4.56 -7.08
N GLU A 46 14.29 -4.82 -6.47
CA GLU A 46 15.02 -3.80 -5.70
C GLU A 46 15.31 -2.52 -6.50
N PRO A 47 15.69 -2.57 -7.80
CA PRO A 47 15.89 -1.34 -8.58
C PRO A 47 14.64 -0.47 -8.69
N VAL A 48 13.44 -1.07 -8.72
CA VAL A 48 12.16 -0.34 -8.73
C VAL A 48 11.90 0.31 -7.36
N LEU A 49 12.15 -0.43 -6.28
CA LEU A 49 12.01 0.10 -4.92
C LEU A 49 12.98 1.26 -4.67
N ASP A 50 14.21 1.16 -5.19
CA ASP A 50 15.20 2.24 -5.10
C ASP A 50 14.78 3.48 -5.89
N LEU A 51 14.18 3.31 -7.07
CA LEU A 51 13.59 4.43 -7.81
C LEU A 51 12.49 5.12 -6.99
N LEU A 52 11.59 4.37 -6.37
CA LEU A 52 10.55 4.94 -5.51
C LEU A 52 11.16 5.68 -4.32
N ARG A 53 12.15 5.10 -3.63
CA ARG A 53 12.87 5.72 -2.50
C ARG A 53 13.52 7.05 -2.88
N SER A 54 14.18 7.08 -4.04
CA SER A 54 14.89 8.29 -4.50
C SER A 54 13.98 9.48 -4.78
N HIS A 55 12.66 9.24 -4.92
CA HIS A 55 11.65 10.27 -5.19
C HIS A 55 10.66 10.45 -4.02
N ASP A 56 10.88 9.79 -2.88
CA ASP A 56 9.94 9.77 -1.74
C ASP A 56 8.51 9.38 -2.16
N VAL A 57 8.39 8.40 -3.06
CA VAL A 57 7.11 7.86 -3.52
C VAL A 57 6.85 6.52 -2.85
N ALA A 58 5.69 6.37 -2.21
CA ALA A 58 5.36 5.15 -1.51
C ALA A 58 4.99 4.02 -2.49
N LEU A 59 5.55 2.82 -2.24
CA LEU A 59 4.94 1.60 -2.75
C LEU A 59 3.59 1.41 -2.05
N CYS A 60 2.51 1.24 -2.81
CA CYS A 60 1.26 0.76 -2.22
C CYS A 60 1.45 -0.70 -1.79
N VAL A 61 1.55 -0.95 -0.50
CA VAL A 61 1.54 -2.31 0.04
C VAL A 61 0.14 -2.88 -0.12
N SER A 62 0.00 -3.99 -0.82
CA SER A 62 -1.29 -4.54 -1.23
C SER A 62 -1.28 -6.07 -1.18
N ASP A 63 -2.35 -6.65 -0.70
CA ASP A 63 -2.58 -8.10 -0.69
C ASP A 63 -3.39 -8.59 -1.90
N HIS A 64 -3.46 -7.78 -2.97
CA HIS A 64 -4.18 -8.15 -4.20
C HIS A 64 -3.70 -9.49 -4.76
N ALA A 65 -4.63 -10.41 -5.03
CA ALA A 65 -4.34 -11.81 -5.37
C ALA A 65 -3.38 -12.00 -6.55
N ALA A 66 -3.44 -11.12 -7.56
CA ALA A 66 -2.59 -11.23 -8.76
C ALA A 66 -1.15 -10.74 -8.51
N ALA A 67 -0.94 -9.87 -7.55
CA ALA A 67 0.35 -9.24 -7.30
C ALA A 67 0.47 -8.79 -5.83
N PRO A 68 0.55 -9.73 -4.87
CA PRO A 68 0.78 -9.36 -3.47
C PRO A 68 2.16 -8.71 -3.32
N THR A 69 2.20 -7.56 -2.66
CA THR A 69 3.42 -6.77 -2.54
C THR A 69 4.31 -7.20 -1.37
N PRO A 70 5.62 -6.93 -1.42
CA PRO A 70 6.45 -6.97 -0.23
C PRO A 70 5.99 -5.90 0.78
N TRP A 71 6.12 -6.19 2.08
CA TRP A 71 5.84 -5.24 3.16
C TRP A 71 7.03 -4.28 3.34
N ALA A 72 7.24 -3.41 2.37
CA ALA A 72 8.38 -2.51 2.29
C ALA A 72 7.94 -1.04 2.28
N ALA A 73 8.57 -0.21 3.10
CA ALA A 73 8.47 1.24 3.02
C ALA A 73 9.47 1.77 1.99
N THR A 74 9.00 2.66 1.11
CA THR A 74 9.84 3.32 0.09
C THR A 74 9.76 4.84 0.16
N ALA A 75 9.03 5.40 1.13
CA ALA A 75 8.84 6.82 1.29
C ALA A 75 8.82 7.20 2.78
N SER A 76 8.73 8.49 3.07
CA SER A 76 8.54 9.05 4.40
C SER A 76 7.18 8.70 5.04
N PHE A 77 6.37 7.93 4.34
CA PHE A 77 5.09 7.37 4.80
C PHE A 77 4.82 6.02 4.15
N VAL A 78 3.85 5.29 4.66
CA VAL A 78 3.40 4.00 4.12
C VAL A 78 1.94 4.08 3.72
N TYR A 79 1.60 3.45 2.59
CA TYR A 79 0.24 3.34 2.09
C TYR A 79 -0.11 1.86 1.89
N VAL A 80 -1.16 1.41 2.55
CA VAL A 80 -1.57 0.00 2.56
C VAL A 80 -3.00 -0.15 2.07
N ARG A 81 -3.26 -1.14 1.21
CA ARG A 81 -4.60 -1.51 0.73
C ARG A 81 -4.89 -2.97 0.97
N GLY A 82 -5.97 -3.23 1.71
CA GLY A 82 -6.50 -4.56 1.94
C GLY A 82 -7.67 -4.89 1.03
N HIS A 83 -7.47 -5.88 0.15
CA HIS A 83 -8.46 -6.34 -0.82
C HIS A 83 -9.26 -7.56 -0.32
N GLY A 84 -9.18 -7.87 0.98
CA GLY A 84 -9.83 -9.03 1.59
C GLY A 84 -8.93 -10.26 1.67
N PRO A 85 -9.29 -11.28 2.47
CA PRO A 85 -8.45 -12.45 2.76
C PRO A 85 -7.95 -13.21 1.55
N GLY A 86 -8.69 -13.16 0.45
CA GLY A 86 -8.30 -13.77 -0.82
C GLY A 86 -7.74 -12.76 -1.83
N GLY A 87 -7.57 -11.48 -1.45
CA GLY A 87 -7.13 -10.41 -2.34
C GLY A 87 -8.08 -10.13 -3.52
N ARG A 88 -9.37 -10.39 -3.35
CA ARG A 88 -10.42 -10.33 -4.40
C ARG A 88 -11.64 -9.49 -4.00
N TYR A 89 -11.44 -8.50 -3.15
CA TYR A 89 -12.44 -7.50 -2.76
C TYR A 89 -13.62 -8.02 -1.93
N HIS A 90 -13.49 -9.20 -1.30
CA HIS A 90 -14.54 -9.79 -0.47
C HIS A 90 -14.01 -10.53 0.74
N GLY A 91 -14.91 -10.79 1.70
CA GLY A 91 -14.64 -11.50 2.94
C GLY A 91 -14.00 -10.61 4.01
N ARG A 92 -14.13 -11.04 5.26
CA ARG A 92 -13.52 -10.38 6.42
C ARG A 92 -12.19 -11.03 6.75
N TYR A 93 -11.24 -10.22 7.16
CA TYR A 93 -9.97 -10.71 7.67
C TYR A 93 -10.14 -11.46 8.99
N GLU A 94 -9.47 -12.59 9.13
CA GLU A 94 -9.35 -13.29 10.40
C GLU A 94 -8.50 -12.48 11.39
N ALA A 95 -8.74 -12.71 12.69
CA ALA A 95 -8.05 -11.99 13.76
C ALA A 95 -6.52 -12.04 13.60
N GLY A 96 -5.95 -13.22 13.35
CA GLY A 96 -4.50 -13.38 13.18
C GLY A 96 -3.92 -12.65 11.96
N ALA A 97 -4.71 -12.42 10.91
CA ALA A 97 -4.27 -11.60 9.76
C ALA A 97 -4.20 -10.12 10.16
N LEU A 98 -5.20 -9.62 10.88
CA LEU A 98 -5.21 -8.25 11.39
C LEU A 98 -4.15 -8.02 12.49
N ASP A 99 -3.81 -9.05 13.27
CA ASP A 99 -2.74 -8.99 14.26
C ASP A 99 -1.38 -8.76 13.56
N ARG A 100 -1.06 -9.55 12.53
CA ARG A 100 0.16 -9.36 11.72
C ARG A 100 0.19 -8.00 11.03
N TRP A 101 -0.95 -7.55 10.55
CA TRP A 101 -1.06 -6.21 9.95
C TRP A 101 -0.76 -5.11 10.97
N ALA A 102 -1.32 -5.22 12.18
CA ALA A 102 -1.04 -4.30 13.27
C ALA A 102 0.44 -4.29 13.68
N GLU A 103 1.11 -5.45 13.69
CA GLU A 103 2.55 -5.54 13.94
C GLU A 103 3.36 -4.75 12.91
N HIS A 104 3.07 -4.89 11.62
CA HIS A 104 3.73 -4.11 10.56
C HIS A 104 3.49 -2.61 10.75
N VAL A 105 2.24 -2.21 11.01
CA VAL A 105 1.90 -0.79 11.24
C VAL A 105 2.65 -0.22 12.43
N ARG A 106 2.73 -0.95 13.55
CA ARG A 106 3.51 -0.51 14.72
C ARG A 106 4.99 -0.36 14.36
N GLY A 107 5.59 -1.35 13.69
CA GLY A 107 6.98 -1.30 13.27
C GLY A 107 7.32 -0.10 12.38
N TRP A 108 6.41 0.33 11.51
CA TRP A 108 6.59 1.55 10.73
C TRP A 108 6.41 2.82 11.56
N ARG A 109 5.42 2.86 12.46
CA ARG A 109 5.23 3.99 13.38
C ARG A 109 6.41 4.16 14.32
N ASP A 110 7.03 3.09 14.79
CA ASP A 110 8.24 3.13 15.63
C ASP A 110 9.45 3.70 14.88
N GLN A 111 9.46 3.61 13.55
CA GLN A 111 10.42 4.26 12.65
C GLN A 111 10.07 5.73 12.35
N GLY A 112 8.97 6.25 12.90
CA GLY A 112 8.51 7.62 12.69
C GLY A 112 7.72 7.82 11.39
N LEU A 113 7.28 6.76 10.73
CA LEU A 113 6.51 6.85 9.49
C LEU A 113 5.01 7.03 9.76
N ASP A 114 4.36 7.93 9.03
CA ASP A 114 2.90 7.96 8.94
C ASP A 114 2.40 6.75 8.16
N VAL A 115 1.32 6.11 8.61
CA VAL A 115 0.73 4.97 7.93
C VAL A 115 -0.72 5.26 7.56
N PHE A 116 -1.01 5.14 6.25
CA PHE A 116 -2.36 5.22 5.70
C PHE A 116 -2.81 3.81 5.31
N SER A 117 -3.85 3.31 5.96
CA SER A 117 -4.36 1.96 5.74
C SER A 117 -5.82 2.01 5.30
N PHE A 118 -6.10 1.42 4.15
CA PHE A 118 -7.42 1.38 3.53
C PHE A 118 -7.85 -0.06 3.27
N PHE A 119 -9.14 -0.31 3.41
CA PHE A 119 -9.77 -1.57 3.06
C PHE A 119 -10.78 -1.33 1.95
N ASP A 120 -10.84 -2.19 0.95
CA ASP A 120 -11.78 -2.13 -0.17
C ASP A 120 -12.48 -3.49 -0.44
N ASN A 121 -12.52 -4.36 0.57
CA ASN A 121 -13.33 -5.57 0.61
C ASN A 121 -14.80 -5.23 1.00
N ASP A 122 -15.47 -4.45 0.15
CA ASP A 122 -16.72 -3.77 0.50
C ASP A 122 -17.95 -4.68 0.58
N ILE A 123 -17.90 -5.86 -0.01
CA ILE A 123 -19.01 -6.82 0.00
C ILE A 123 -19.37 -7.15 1.46
N GLU A 124 -20.67 -7.08 1.77
CA GLU A 124 -21.23 -7.31 3.12
C GLU A 124 -20.70 -6.34 4.20
N ALA A 125 -20.25 -5.15 3.79
CA ALA A 125 -19.66 -4.14 4.68
C ALA A 125 -18.44 -4.66 5.49
N ALA A 126 -17.66 -5.54 4.90
CA ALA A 126 -16.48 -6.11 5.56
C ALA A 126 -15.39 -5.04 5.80
N ALA A 127 -15.14 -4.16 4.81
CA ALA A 127 -14.09 -3.15 4.90
C ALA A 127 -14.20 -2.21 6.12
N PRO A 128 -15.36 -1.60 6.45
CA PRO A 128 -15.50 -0.78 7.65
C PRO A 128 -15.24 -1.57 8.95
N ALA A 129 -15.70 -2.83 9.00
CA ALA A 129 -15.51 -3.68 10.17
C ALA A 129 -14.04 -4.04 10.38
N ASP A 130 -13.31 -4.36 9.30
CA ASP A 130 -11.88 -4.68 9.35
C ASP A 130 -11.04 -3.44 9.70
N ALA A 131 -11.40 -2.26 9.18
CA ALA A 131 -10.76 -1.01 9.55
C ALA A 131 -10.91 -0.70 11.05
N LEU A 132 -12.11 -0.87 11.61
CA LEU A 132 -12.35 -0.70 13.04
C LEU A 132 -11.59 -1.73 13.88
N ALA A 133 -11.56 -2.99 13.42
CA ALA A 133 -10.84 -4.06 14.11
C ALA A 133 -9.32 -3.85 14.08
N LEU A 134 -8.74 -3.34 12.98
CA LEU A 134 -7.33 -2.95 12.93
C LEU A 134 -7.05 -1.78 13.86
N ARG A 135 -7.90 -0.73 13.83
CA ARG A 135 -7.75 0.43 14.72
C ARG A 135 -7.73 0.03 16.18
N ALA A 136 -8.67 -0.81 16.62
CA ALA A 136 -8.72 -1.28 18.01
C ALA A 136 -7.43 -1.98 18.45
N ARG A 137 -6.74 -2.69 17.55
CA ARG A 137 -5.45 -3.34 17.82
C ARG A 137 -4.30 -2.34 17.97
N LEU A 138 -4.39 -1.21 17.29
CA LEU A 138 -3.36 -0.18 17.30
C LEU A 138 -3.51 0.78 18.49
N GLU A 139 -4.68 0.84 19.08
CA GLU A 139 -5.00 1.67 20.26
C GLU A 139 -4.83 0.90 21.59
N ALA A 140 -4.69 -0.43 21.54
CA ALA A 140 -4.48 -1.29 22.72
C ALA A 140 -3.01 -1.32 23.14
#